data_0394fdc6ab6ad879e79d7b567d88aeda
#
_entry.id   0394fdc6ab6ad879e79d7b567d88aeda
#
_cell.length_a   1.000
_cell.length_b   1.000
_cell.length_c   1.000
_cell.angle_alpha   90.00
_cell.angle_beta   90.00
_cell.angle_gamma   90.00
#
_symmetry.space_group_name_H-M   'P 1'
#
loop_
_entity.id
_entity.type
_entity.pdbx_description
1 polymer ?
#
loop_
_entity_poly.entity_id
_entity_poly.type
_entity_poly.pdbx_seq_one_letter_code
_entity_poly.pdbx_strand_id
1 'polypeptide(L)'
;MDYFSGHISTLIEQLSSLPGIGTKTAQRLAFHIISMPEDRVKKIADSMMTARSQVRYCRECCTLTDAELCPICGNRKRDHGTIMVVETPRDLSAYEKTGKYDGVYHVLHGAISPMLGIGPDDIRLKELMRRLSNEEIKEVIIATNSSLEGETTAMYISRLIKPTGIPVTRIASGVPVGGDLENIDEVTLLRALEGRTEL
;
A
#
# COMPACT_ATOMS: atom_id res chain seq x y z
N MET A 1 21.26 18.89 28.69
CA MET A 1 22.35 18.07 29.29
C MET A 1 22.22 16.67 28.75
N ASP A 2 23.18 16.22 27.93
CA ASP A 2 23.23 14.84 27.47
C ASP A 2 23.69 13.95 28.59
N TYR A 3 22.79 13.16 29.15
CA TYR A 3 23.11 12.18 30.20
C TYR A 3 23.79 10.91 29.66
N PHE A 4 23.86 10.75 28.34
CA PHE A 4 24.39 9.57 27.66
C PHE A 4 25.68 9.89 26.90
N SER A 5 26.50 8.88 26.65
CA SER A 5 27.66 9.04 25.78
C SER A 5 27.22 9.42 24.37
N GLY A 6 28.09 10.11 23.61
CA GLY A 6 27.75 10.58 22.25
C GLY A 6 27.24 9.49 21.33
N HIS A 7 27.78 8.27 21.38
CA HIS A 7 27.34 7.14 20.56
C HIS A 7 25.94 6.65 20.93
N ILE A 8 25.57 6.67 22.21
CA ILE A 8 24.24 6.30 22.67
C ILE A 8 23.23 7.37 22.22
N SER A 9 23.54 8.65 22.39
CA SER A 9 22.70 9.77 21.97
C SER A 9 22.44 9.74 20.46
N THR A 10 23.48 9.51 19.64
CA THR A 10 23.34 9.37 18.19
C THR A 10 22.43 8.19 17.81
N LEU A 11 22.60 7.03 18.45
CA LEU A 11 21.73 5.87 18.16
C LEU A 11 20.26 6.16 18.51
N ILE A 12 20.01 6.80 19.65
CA ILE A 12 18.66 7.21 20.05
C ILE A 12 18.04 8.18 19.04
N GLU A 13 18.82 9.17 18.58
CA GLU A 13 18.38 10.14 17.58
C GLU A 13 17.98 9.44 16.27
N GLN A 14 18.85 8.57 15.74
CA GLN A 14 18.56 7.84 14.50
C GLN A 14 17.33 6.94 14.63
N LEU A 15 17.16 6.25 15.75
CA LEU A 15 15.97 5.43 15.97
C LEU A 15 14.71 6.28 16.15
N SER A 16 14.79 7.46 16.77
CA SER A 16 13.65 8.37 16.94
C SER A 16 13.23 9.08 15.65
N SER A 17 14.09 9.13 14.63
CA SER A 17 13.75 9.65 13.31
C SER A 17 12.81 8.72 12.53
N LEU A 18 12.63 7.47 12.96
CA LEU A 18 11.74 6.53 12.30
C LEU A 18 10.28 6.82 12.67
N PRO A 19 9.34 6.76 11.68
CA PRO A 19 7.93 7.02 11.94
C PRO A 19 7.35 6.11 13.03
N GLY A 20 6.64 6.69 13.98
CA GLY A 20 6.02 5.95 15.08
C GLY A 20 6.96 5.60 16.24
N ILE A 21 8.25 5.95 16.16
CA ILE A 21 9.21 5.74 17.25
C ILE A 21 9.47 7.05 17.98
N GLY A 22 8.82 7.22 19.12
CA GLY A 22 9.10 8.35 20.02
C GLY A 22 10.37 8.15 20.84
N THR A 23 10.89 9.24 21.44
CA THR A 23 12.15 9.27 22.20
C THR A 23 12.27 8.16 23.26
N LYS A 24 11.20 7.89 24.02
CA LYS A 24 11.20 6.82 25.03
C LYS A 24 11.40 5.42 24.43
N THR A 25 10.73 5.17 23.29
CA THR A 25 10.88 3.89 22.57
C THR A 25 12.27 3.77 21.97
N ALA A 26 12.78 4.86 21.37
CA ALA A 26 14.15 4.91 20.82
C ALA A 26 15.21 4.62 21.88
N GLN A 27 15.09 5.19 23.08
CA GLN A 27 15.98 4.89 24.21
C GLN A 27 15.96 3.41 24.60
N ARG A 28 14.76 2.83 24.74
CA ARG A 28 14.61 1.39 25.05
C ARG A 28 15.24 0.50 23.99
N LEU A 29 15.04 0.83 22.71
CA LEU A 29 15.63 0.10 21.60
C LEU A 29 17.17 0.24 21.59
N ALA A 30 17.70 1.46 21.80
CA ALA A 30 19.13 1.70 21.84
C ALA A 30 19.82 0.88 22.94
N PHE A 31 19.31 0.89 24.17
CA PHE A 31 19.86 0.09 25.25
C PHE A 31 19.75 -1.42 24.98
N HIS A 32 18.64 -1.86 24.38
CA HIS A 32 18.49 -3.26 23.99
C HIS A 32 19.54 -3.65 22.94
N ILE A 33 19.72 -2.83 21.88
CA ILE A 33 20.74 -3.07 20.84
C ILE A 33 22.13 -3.15 21.44
N ILE A 34 22.49 -2.25 22.37
CA ILE A 34 23.81 -2.25 23.04
C ILE A 34 24.03 -3.51 23.88
N SER A 35 22.97 -4.09 24.43
CA SER A 35 23.06 -5.32 25.23
C SER A 35 23.04 -6.62 24.38
N MET A 36 22.78 -6.52 23.07
CA MET A 36 22.82 -7.70 22.19
C MET A 36 24.25 -8.14 21.87
N PRO A 37 24.47 -9.43 21.53
CA PRO A 37 25.70 -9.89 20.90
C PRO A 37 25.97 -9.12 19.59
N GLU A 38 27.24 -8.79 19.35
CA GLU A 38 27.66 -7.98 18.20
C GLU A 38 27.25 -8.59 16.85
N ASP A 39 27.37 -9.92 16.72
CA ASP A 39 26.95 -10.64 15.50
C ASP A 39 25.46 -10.45 15.18
N ARG A 40 24.61 -10.37 16.20
CA ARG A 40 23.18 -10.12 16.05
C ARG A 40 22.89 -8.68 15.61
N VAL A 41 23.59 -7.71 16.18
CA VAL A 41 23.48 -6.30 15.79
C VAL A 41 23.91 -6.15 14.33
N LYS A 42 25.03 -6.75 13.95
CA LYS A 42 25.52 -6.76 12.57
C LYS A 42 24.48 -7.34 11.60
N LYS A 43 23.86 -8.48 11.90
CA LYS A 43 22.82 -9.08 11.07
C LYS A 43 21.63 -8.14 10.85
N ILE A 44 21.20 -7.40 11.88
CA ILE A 44 20.11 -6.42 11.76
C ILE A 44 20.53 -5.27 10.85
N ALA A 45 21.72 -4.70 11.04
CA ALA A 45 22.24 -3.61 10.23
C ALA A 45 22.41 -4.03 8.76
N ASP A 46 23.01 -5.20 8.52
CA ASP A 46 23.19 -5.77 7.17
C ASP A 46 21.84 -6.03 6.50
N SER A 47 20.83 -6.51 7.22
CA SER A 47 19.48 -6.74 6.69
C SER A 47 18.82 -5.43 6.25
N MET A 48 18.96 -4.35 7.02
CA MET A 48 18.44 -3.02 6.65
C MET A 48 19.12 -2.50 5.38
N MET A 49 20.45 -2.59 5.31
CA MET A 49 21.22 -2.15 4.15
C MET A 49 20.90 -2.97 2.91
N THR A 50 20.81 -4.29 3.05
CA THR A 50 20.46 -5.20 1.95
C THR A 50 19.05 -4.91 1.44
N ALA A 51 18.06 -4.81 2.31
CA ALA A 51 16.71 -4.47 1.91
C ALA A 51 16.66 -3.13 1.17
N ARG A 52 17.33 -2.08 1.68
CA ARG A 52 17.36 -0.76 1.02
C ARG A 52 18.03 -0.80 -0.35
N SER A 53 19.06 -1.63 -0.54
CA SER A 53 19.84 -1.68 -1.80
C SER A 53 19.26 -2.65 -2.83
N GLN A 54 18.61 -3.74 -2.42
CA GLN A 54 18.16 -4.80 -3.31
C GLN A 54 16.67 -4.70 -3.67
N VAL A 55 15.82 -4.20 -2.76
CA VAL A 55 14.39 -4.07 -3.02
C VAL A 55 14.15 -2.96 -4.06
N ARG A 56 13.39 -3.30 -5.07
CA ARG A 56 13.00 -2.43 -6.20
C ARG A 56 11.50 -2.51 -6.45
N TYR A 57 11.02 -1.73 -7.40
CA TYR A 57 9.64 -1.83 -7.86
C TYR A 57 9.51 -2.93 -8.92
N CYS A 58 8.48 -3.76 -8.81
CA CYS A 58 8.09 -4.68 -9.85
C CYS A 58 7.80 -3.91 -11.14
N ARG A 59 8.38 -4.36 -12.26
CA ARG A 59 8.23 -3.71 -13.56
C ARG A 59 6.76 -3.58 -14.01
N GLU A 60 5.92 -4.54 -13.64
CA GLU A 60 4.51 -4.57 -14.05
C GLU A 60 3.59 -3.82 -13.06
N CYS A 61 3.57 -4.23 -11.79
CA CYS A 61 2.58 -3.76 -10.84
C CYS A 61 3.08 -2.69 -9.86
N CYS A 62 4.34 -2.32 -9.94
CA CYS A 62 5.00 -1.34 -9.05
C CYS A 62 5.03 -1.74 -7.57
N THR A 63 4.67 -2.96 -7.16
CA THR A 63 4.90 -3.40 -5.77
C THR A 63 6.39 -3.60 -5.49
N LEU A 64 6.75 -3.67 -4.23
CA LEU A 64 8.14 -3.92 -3.82
C LEU A 64 8.53 -5.39 -4.04
N THR A 65 9.72 -5.63 -4.59
CA THR A 65 10.23 -6.98 -4.88
C THR A 65 11.76 -7.00 -5.00
N ASP A 66 12.36 -8.16 -4.79
CA ASP A 66 13.81 -8.37 -5.00
C ASP A 66 14.15 -8.75 -6.46
N ALA A 67 13.13 -9.10 -7.26
CA ALA A 67 13.27 -9.53 -8.64
C ALA A 67 12.71 -8.49 -9.63
N GLU A 68 12.84 -8.73 -10.94
CA GLU A 68 12.25 -7.89 -11.97
C GLU A 68 10.71 -7.91 -11.92
N LEU A 69 10.14 -9.09 -11.72
CA LEU A 69 8.71 -9.30 -11.48
C LEU A 69 8.48 -9.83 -10.07
N CYS A 70 7.45 -9.31 -9.40
CA CYS A 70 7.04 -9.86 -8.11
C CYS A 70 6.44 -11.26 -8.28
N PRO A 71 6.33 -12.07 -7.19
CA PRO A 71 5.76 -13.41 -7.25
C PRO A 71 4.35 -13.48 -7.83
N ILE A 72 3.56 -12.41 -7.72
CA ILE A 72 2.20 -12.34 -8.27
C ILE A 72 2.25 -12.16 -9.78
N CYS A 73 2.96 -11.13 -10.27
CA CYS A 73 3.08 -10.85 -11.71
C CYS A 73 3.84 -11.94 -12.46
N GLY A 74 4.79 -12.63 -11.81
CA GLY A 74 5.51 -13.76 -12.40
C GLY A 74 4.72 -15.06 -12.42
N ASN A 75 3.57 -15.14 -11.75
CA ASN A 75 2.75 -16.36 -11.67
C ASN A 75 1.77 -16.42 -12.84
N ARG A 76 2.04 -17.29 -13.80
CA ARG A 76 1.19 -17.52 -14.98
C ARG A 76 -0.17 -18.12 -14.69
N LYS A 77 -0.42 -18.62 -13.47
CA LYS A 77 -1.73 -19.16 -13.07
C LYS A 77 -2.72 -18.09 -12.65
N ARG A 78 -2.24 -16.85 -12.44
CA ARG A 78 -3.09 -15.71 -12.09
C ARG A 78 -3.82 -15.18 -13.33
N ASP A 79 -5.02 -14.65 -13.15
CA ASP A 79 -5.73 -13.94 -14.21
C ASP A 79 -5.11 -12.55 -14.43
N HIS A 80 -4.26 -12.43 -15.43
CA HIS A 80 -3.62 -11.18 -15.79
C HIS A 80 -4.59 -10.18 -16.47
N GLY A 81 -5.77 -10.62 -16.86
CA GLY A 81 -6.81 -9.77 -17.43
C GLY A 81 -7.56 -8.93 -16.39
N THR A 82 -7.45 -9.25 -15.09
CA THR A 82 -8.11 -8.51 -14.00
C THR A 82 -7.09 -7.83 -13.12
N ILE A 83 -7.12 -6.48 -13.08
CA ILE A 83 -6.15 -5.68 -12.32
C ILE A 83 -6.86 -5.01 -11.14
N MET A 84 -6.41 -5.27 -9.92
CA MET A 84 -6.81 -4.51 -8.73
C MET A 84 -5.83 -3.38 -8.44
N VAL A 85 -6.33 -2.14 -8.44
CA VAL A 85 -5.54 -0.93 -8.16
C VAL A 85 -5.63 -0.60 -6.69
N VAL A 86 -4.49 -0.55 -6.00
CA VAL A 86 -4.35 -0.25 -4.57
C VAL A 86 -3.38 0.91 -4.34
N GLU A 87 -3.48 1.59 -3.20
CA GLU A 87 -2.61 2.73 -2.89
C GLU A 87 -1.21 2.31 -2.45
N THR A 88 -1.10 1.24 -1.65
CA THR A 88 0.16 0.83 -1.04
C THR A 88 0.42 -0.67 -1.16
N PRO A 89 1.68 -1.13 -1.01
CA PRO A 89 1.98 -2.57 -0.93
C PRO A 89 1.33 -3.28 0.27
N ARG A 90 0.96 -2.53 1.32
CA ARG A 90 0.25 -3.07 2.49
C ARG A 90 -1.18 -3.46 2.14
N ASP A 91 -1.85 -2.63 1.32
CA ASP A 91 -3.21 -2.90 0.85
C ASP A 91 -3.22 -4.16 -0.02
N LEU A 92 -2.26 -4.27 -0.95
CA LEU A 92 -2.05 -5.50 -1.72
C LEU A 92 -1.91 -6.72 -0.81
N SER A 93 -1.05 -6.62 0.21
CA SER A 93 -0.83 -7.72 1.17
C SER A 93 -2.10 -8.09 1.93
N ALA A 94 -2.96 -7.11 2.23
CA ALA A 94 -4.24 -7.36 2.91
C ALA A 94 -5.18 -8.19 2.02
N TYR A 95 -5.29 -7.88 0.73
CA TYR A 95 -6.09 -8.67 -0.21
C TYR A 95 -5.51 -10.06 -0.45
N GLU A 96 -4.20 -10.20 -0.62
CA GLU A 96 -3.55 -11.50 -0.79
C GLU A 96 -3.80 -12.45 0.39
N LYS A 97 -3.84 -11.93 1.62
CA LYS A 97 -4.17 -12.72 2.81
C LYS A 97 -5.56 -13.34 2.78
N THR A 98 -6.49 -12.80 2.01
CA THR A 98 -7.82 -13.38 1.86
C THR A 98 -7.79 -14.71 1.11
N GLY A 99 -6.81 -14.92 0.24
CA GLY A 99 -6.66 -16.09 -0.62
C GLY A 99 -7.80 -16.29 -1.63
N LYS A 100 -8.60 -15.25 -1.88
CA LYS A 100 -9.80 -15.32 -2.76
C LYS A 100 -9.65 -14.55 -4.07
N TYR A 101 -8.67 -13.66 -4.17
CA TYR A 101 -8.41 -12.90 -5.37
C TYR A 101 -7.32 -13.59 -6.20
N ASP A 102 -7.61 -13.91 -7.43
CA ASP A 102 -6.70 -14.58 -8.37
C ASP A 102 -6.22 -13.69 -9.52
N GLY A 103 -6.65 -12.44 -9.59
CA GLY A 103 -6.13 -11.44 -10.50
C GLY A 103 -4.75 -10.90 -10.10
N VAL A 104 -4.30 -9.87 -10.79
CA VAL A 104 -3.04 -9.17 -10.50
C VAL A 104 -3.30 -7.76 -9.96
N TYR A 105 -2.25 -7.10 -9.48
CA TYR A 105 -2.39 -5.78 -8.84
C TYR A 105 -1.67 -4.69 -9.61
N HIS A 106 -2.00 -3.44 -9.27
CA HIS A 106 -1.21 -2.26 -9.54
C HIS A 106 -1.15 -1.37 -8.29
N VAL A 107 0.07 -1.02 -7.87
CA VAL A 107 0.31 -0.22 -6.65
C VAL A 107 0.65 1.21 -7.04
N LEU A 108 -0.16 2.15 -6.60
CA LEU A 108 -0.02 3.58 -6.93
C LEU A 108 1.09 4.28 -6.14
N HIS A 109 1.45 3.79 -4.96
CA HIS A 109 2.34 4.42 -3.99
C HIS A 109 1.86 5.78 -3.49
N GLY A 110 0.56 5.97 -3.39
CA GLY A 110 -0.09 7.18 -2.88
C GLY A 110 -1.50 7.35 -3.41
N ALA A 111 -2.07 8.50 -3.10
CA ALA A 111 -3.37 8.96 -3.58
C ALA A 111 -3.26 10.42 -4.02
N ILE A 112 -4.11 10.85 -4.95
CA ILE A 112 -4.20 12.25 -5.37
C ILE A 112 -4.73 13.07 -4.20
N SER A 113 -3.96 14.06 -3.76
CA SER A 113 -4.31 14.95 -2.66
C SER A 113 -3.94 16.40 -3.02
N PRO A 114 -4.89 17.18 -3.54
CA PRO A 114 -4.65 18.59 -3.88
C PRO A 114 -4.19 19.40 -2.67
N MET A 115 -4.68 19.07 -1.48
CA MET A 115 -4.28 19.76 -0.24
C MET A 115 -2.81 19.56 0.12
N LEU A 116 -2.25 18.40 -0.22
CA LEU A 116 -0.83 18.07 -0.01
C LEU A 116 0.03 18.34 -1.24
N GLY A 117 -0.54 18.89 -2.31
CA GLY A 117 0.15 19.13 -3.57
C GLY A 117 0.49 17.86 -4.35
N ILE A 118 -0.14 16.72 -4.02
CA ILE A 118 0.09 15.44 -4.69
C ILE A 118 -0.86 15.33 -5.90
N GLY A 119 -0.29 15.36 -7.10
CA GLY A 119 -1.01 15.21 -8.35
C GLY A 119 -0.94 13.80 -8.94
N PRO A 120 -1.58 13.59 -10.10
CA PRO A 120 -1.56 12.30 -10.80
C PRO A 120 -0.15 11.85 -11.22
N ASP A 121 0.76 12.79 -11.42
CA ASP A 121 2.15 12.54 -11.85
C ASP A 121 3.06 12.10 -10.68
N ASP A 122 2.62 12.32 -9.45
CA ASP A 122 3.38 11.98 -8.24
C ASP A 122 3.13 10.53 -7.77
N ILE A 123 2.12 9.86 -8.37
CA ILE A 123 1.77 8.47 -8.11
C ILE A 123 2.00 7.61 -9.36
N ARG A 124 2.01 6.28 -9.21
CA ARG A 124 2.30 5.33 -10.31
C ARG A 124 1.14 5.13 -11.30
N LEU A 125 0.50 6.23 -11.68
CA LEU A 125 -0.64 6.21 -12.60
C LEU A 125 -0.23 6.06 -14.06
N LYS A 126 0.90 6.66 -14.45
CA LYS A 126 1.44 6.53 -15.83
C LYS A 126 1.77 5.08 -16.17
N GLU A 127 2.33 4.34 -15.21
CA GLU A 127 2.63 2.92 -15.36
C GLU A 127 1.35 2.10 -15.51
N LEU A 128 0.28 2.42 -14.75
CA LEU A 128 -1.02 1.79 -14.94
C LEU A 128 -1.54 2.01 -16.36
N MET A 129 -1.59 3.26 -16.84
CA MET A 129 -2.10 3.58 -18.18
C MET A 129 -1.31 2.89 -19.29
N ARG A 130 0.03 2.84 -19.17
CA ARG A 130 0.88 2.10 -20.11
C ARG A 130 0.51 0.61 -20.13
N ARG A 131 0.27 0.02 -18.97
CA ARG A 131 -0.10 -1.37 -18.82
C ARG A 131 -1.44 -1.66 -19.50
N LEU A 132 -2.45 -0.83 -19.28
CA LEU A 132 -3.77 -0.96 -19.92
C LEU A 132 -3.73 -0.84 -21.44
N SER A 133 -2.73 -0.18 -22.00
CA SER A 133 -2.56 -0.04 -23.44
C SER A 133 -1.87 -1.25 -24.11
N ASN A 134 -1.15 -2.06 -23.33
CA ASN A 134 -0.30 -3.14 -23.84
C ASN A 134 -0.81 -4.55 -23.51
N GLU A 135 -1.81 -4.68 -22.63
CA GLU A 135 -2.35 -5.94 -22.14
C GLU A 135 -3.83 -6.08 -22.50
N GLU A 136 -4.31 -7.31 -22.69
CA GLU A 136 -5.75 -7.58 -22.82
C GLU A 136 -6.41 -7.57 -21.43
N ILE A 137 -6.86 -6.38 -21.03
CA ILE A 137 -7.48 -6.18 -19.72
C ILE A 137 -9.00 -6.31 -19.84
N LYS A 138 -9.58 -7.18 -19.02
CA LYS A 138 -11.01 -7.44 -18.93
C LYS A 138 -11.69 -6.54 -17.90
N GLU A 139 -11.01 -6.21 -16.81
CA GLU A 139 -11.56 -5.42 -15.72
C GLU A 139 -10.45 -4.72 -14.92
N VAL A 140 -10.73 -3.50 -14.47
CA VAL A 140 -9.94 -2.78 -13.47
C VAL A 140 -10.79 -2.57 -12.22
N ILE A 141 -10.37 -3.19 -11.11
CA ILE A 141 -11.01 -3.05 -9.80
C ILE A 141 -10.28 -1.95 -9.03
N ILE A 142 -10.95 -0.88 -8.66
CA ILE A 142 -10.36 0.18 -7.85
C ILE A 142 -10.58 -0.15 -6.37
N ALA A 143 -9.48 -0.34 -5.65
CA ALA A 143 -9.43 -0.67 -4.23
C ALA A 143 -8.58 0.35 -3.44
N THR A 144 -8.73 1.65 -3.78
CA THR A 144 -8.21 2.75 -2.97
C THR A 144 -9.00 2.90 -1.68
N ASN A 145 -8.40 3.51 -0.66
CA ASN A 145 -9.06 3.72 0.63
C ASN A 145 -10.37 4.53 0.49
N SER A 146 -11.27 4.40 1.46
CA SER A 146 -12.53 5.16 1.50
C SER A 146 -12.35 6.59 2.08
N SER A 147 -11.15 7.15 1.99
CA SER A 147 -10.82 8.53 2.31
C SER A 147 -11.20 9.48 1.15
N LEU A 148 -11.23 10.78 1.40
CA LEU A 148 -11.48 11.78 0.37
C LEU A 148 -10.46 11.68 -0.78
N GLU A 149 -9.19 11.47 -0.45
CA GLU A 149 -8.09 11.28 -1.41
C GLU A 149 -8.26 10.01 -2.22
N GLY A 150 -8.62 8.90 -1.55
CA GLY A 150 -8.85 7.62 -2.21
C GLY A 150 -10.06 7.64 -3.15
N GLU A 151 -11.16 8.31 -2.77
CA GLU A 151 -12.32 8.51 -3.65
C GLU A 151 -11.98 9.44 -4.83
N THR A 152 -11.26 10.53 -4.58
CA THR A 152 -10.79 11.44 -5.63
C THR A 152 -9.92 10.69 -6.64
N THR A 153 -9.01 9.86 -6.15
CA THR A 153 -8.13 9.01 -6.97
C THR A 153 -8.94 8.00 -7.79
N ALA A 154 -9.93 7.35 -7.16
CA ALA A 154 -10.81 6.40 -7.83
C ALA A 154 -11.58 7.06 -8.99
N MET A 155 -12.19 8.22 -8.74
CA MET A 155 -12.92 8.97 -9.76
C MET A 155 -12.00 9.42 -10.90
N TYR A 156 -10.79 9.86 -10.58
CA TYR A 156 -9.82 10.29 -11.59
C TYR A 156 -9.41 9.11 -12.50
N ILE A 157 -9.04 7.98 -11.91
CA ILE A 157 -8.67 6.76 -12.64
C ILE A 157 -9.84 6.27 -13.51
N SER A 158 -11.04 6.22 -12.95
CA SER A 158 -12.24 5.81 -13.70
C SER A 158 -12.48 6.68 -14.94
N ARG A 159 -12.33 8.01 -14.82
CA ARG A 159 -12.47 8.93 -15.97
C ARG A 159 -11.40 8.71 -17.04
N LEU A 160 -10.17 8.41 -16.64
CA LEU A 160 -9.07 8.13 -17.59
C LEU A 160 -9.28 6.81 -18.34
N ILE A 161 -9.80 5.79 -17.67
CA ILE A 161 -9.98 4.46 -18.26
C ILE A 161 -11.26 4.39 -19.11
N LYS A 162 -12.30 5.14 -18.75
CA LYS A 162 -13.61 5.11 -19.44
C LYS A 162 -13.55 5.14 -20.97
N PRO A 163 -12.69 5.97 -21.61
CA PRO A 163 -12.60 6.00 -23.09
C PRO A 163 -12.06 4.72 -23.71
N THR A 164 -11.36 3.87 -22.94
CA THR A 164 -10.79 2.59 -23.43
C THR A 164 -11.84 1.49 -23.57
N GLY A 165 -13.02 1.67 -22.98
CA GLY A 165 -14.08 0.64 -22.93
C GLY A 165 -13.83 -0.47 -21.89
N ILE A 166 -12.72 -0.44 -21.14
CA ILE A 166 -12.44 -1.41 -20.08
C ILE A 166 -13.40 -1.16 -18.91
N PRO A 167 -14.11 -2.19 -18.43
CA PRO A 167 -14.94 -2.09 -17.23
C PRO A 167 -14.11 -1.67 -16.02
N VAL A 168 -14.57 -0.65 -15.28
CA VAL A 168 -13.97 -0.19 -14.03
C VAL A 168 -14.98 -0.39 -12.91
N THR A 169 -14.60 -1.19 -11.94
CA THR A 169 -15.41 -1.46 -10.74
C THR A 169 -14.75 -0.89 -9.51
N ARG A 170 -15.52 -0.76 -8.44
CA ARG A 170 -15.04 -0.30 -7.12
C ARG A 170 -15.35 -1.38 -6.09
N ILE A 171 -14.42 -1.59 -5.16
CA ILE A 171 -14.73 -2.44 -4.00
C ILE A 171 -15.97 -1.91 -3.27
N ALA A 172 -16.79 -2.82 -2.75
CA ALA A 172 -17.98 -2.46 -1.99
C ALA A 172 -17.63 -1.64 -0.73
N SER A 173 -18.47 -0.66 -0.43
CA SER A 173 -18.42 0.11 0.80
C SER A 173 -19.68 -0.18 1.60
N GLY A 174 -19.55 -0.38 2.92
CA GLY A 174 -20.72 -0.64 3.74
C GLY A 174 -20.36 -1.07 5.16
N VAL A 175 -21.35 -1.61 5.85
CA VAL A 175 -21.23 -2.06 7.24
C VAL A 175 -20.26 -3.24 7.31
N PRO A 176 -19.24 -3.20 8.17
CA PRO A 176 -18.32 -4.31 8.34
C PRO A 176 -19.00 -5.52 8.97
N VAL A 177 -18.56 -6.73 8.60
CA VAL A 177 -19.08 -7.97 9.18
C VAL A 177 -18.81 -8.00 10.69
N GLY A 178 -19.87 -8.24 11.47
CA GLY A 178 -19.80 -8.24 12.94
C GLY A 178 -19.93 -6.85 13.59
N GLY A 179 -20.20 -5.81 12.79
CA GLY A 179 -20.49 -4.47 13.33
C GLY A 179 -21.97 -4.32 13.72
N ASP A 180 -22.22 -3.70 14.87
CA ASP A 180 -23.56 -3.31 15.31
C ASP A 180 -23.98 -2.02 14.60
N LEU A 181 -25.17 -2.01 13.99
CA LEU A 181 -25.66 -0.88 13.17
C LEU A 181 -25.72 0.43 13.98
N GLU A 182 -26.02 0.37 15.27
CA GLU A 182 -26.10 1.54 16.16
C GLU A 182 -24.75 2.27 16.35
N ASN A 183 -23.63 1.58 16.08
CA ASN A 183 -22.27 2.12 16.24
C ASN A 183 -21.65 2.57 14.90
N ILE A 184 -22.40 2.48 13.79
CA ILE A 184 -21.93 2.84 12.46
C ILE A 184 -22.34 4.29 12.16
N ASP A 185 -21.42 5.05 11.57
CA ASP A 185 -21.67 6.42 11.15
C ASP A 185 -22.72 6.50 10.01
N GLU A 186 -23.39 7.65 9.93
CA GLU A 186 -24.49 7.89 8.98
C GLU A 186 -24.04 7.73 7.51
N VAL A 187 -22.82 8.12 7.19
CA VAL A 187 -22.30 8.06 5.80
C VAL A 187 -22.10 6.59 5.38
N THR A 188 -21.54 5.79 6.27
CA THR A 188 -21.35 4.35 6.04
C THR A 188 -22.68 3.62 5.92
N LEU A 189 -23.68 3.96 6.77
CA LEU A 189 -25.03 3.40 6.65
C LEU A 189 -25.72 3.77 5.32
N LEU A 190 -25.58 5.03 4.91
CA LEU A 190 -26.13 5.50 3.63
C LEU A 190 -25.51 4.73 2.45
N ARG A 191 -24.18 4.59 2.44
CA ARG A 191 -23.46 3.82 1.38
C ARG A 191 -23.87 2.35 1.35
N ALA A 192 -24.07 1.73 2.54
CA ALA A 192 -24.57 0.36 2.62
C ALA A 192 -25.98 0.21 2.06
N LEU A 193 -26.85 1.18 2.33
CA LEU A 193 -28.21 1.21 1.79
C LEU A 193 -28.24 1.40 0.26
N GLU A 194 -27.42 2.31 -0.25
CA GLU A 194 -27.29 2.56 -1.71
C GLU A 194 -26.71 1.35 -2.45
N GLY A 195 -25.69 0.71 -1.85
CA GLY A 195 -25.00 -0.45 -2.41
C GLY A 195 -25.66 -1.80 -2.10
N ARG A 196 -26.91 -1.83 -1.62
CA ARG A 196 -27.61 -3.08 -1.30
C ARG A 196 -27.79 -3.96 -2.52
N THR A 197 -27.66 -5.26 -2.33
CA THR A 197 -27.84 -6.29 -3.36
C THR A 197 -29.06 -7.17 -3.05
N GLU A 198 -29.64 -7.77 -4.07
CA GLU A 198 -30.67 -8.82 -3.89
C GLU A 198 -30.01 -10.06 -3.26
N LEU A 199 -30.79 -10.78 -2.42
CA LEU A 199 -30.37 -12.01 -1.77
C LEU A 199 -30.69 -13.23 -2.61
#